data_b04a3653b991fc19c316830e2ae74dba
#
_entry.id   b04a3653b991fc19c316830e2ae74dba
#
_cell.length_a   1.000
_cell.length_b   1.000
_cell.length_c   1.000
_cell.angle_alpha   90.00
_cell.angle_beta   90.00
_cell.angle_gamma   90.00
#
_symmetry.space_group_name_H-M   'P 1'
#
loop_
_entity.id
_entity.type
_entity.pdbx_description
1 polymer ?
#
loop_
_entity_poly.entity_id
_entity_poly.type
_entity_poly.pdbx_seq_one_letter_code
_entity_poly.pdbx_strand_id
1 'polypeptide(L)'
;LTRDWSSDVCSSDLVDKILKAFYLVYNTLGYGFLERVYQNALYFELIEQGFKCEVQKQINVFYKNHKVGEYYADMVINNSIILELKTADALRPEHEFQLINYLKATNIEIGYLLNFGKHPEFKRKIFSHH
;
A
#
# COMPACT_ATOMS: atom_id res chain seq x y z
N LEU A 1 -9.20 -11.51 -23.93
CA LEU A 1 -9.27 -10.45 -24.79
C LEU A 1 -9.54 -9.15 -24.05
N THR A 2 -10.70 -8.83 -23.78
CA THR A 2 -10.90 -7.58 -23.05
C THR A 2 -10.43 -7.65 -21.63
N ARG A 3 -9.87 -8.79 -21.23
CA ARG A 3 -9.49 -8.93 -19.91
C ARG A 3 -8.34 -8.06 -19.47
N ASP A 4 -7.30 -7.91 -20.28
CA ASP A 4 -6.21 -7.03 -19.92
C ASP A 4 -6.67 -5.59 -19.83
N TRP A 5 -7.49 -5.20 -20.77
CA TRP A 5 -8.06 -3.88 -20.79
C TRP A 5 -8.90 -3.62 -19.54
N SER A 6 -9.70 -4.60 -19.16
CA SER A 6 -10.52 -4.47 -17.96
C SER A 6 -9.67 -4.35 -16.71
N SER A 7 -8.57 -5.08 -16.65
CA SER A 7 -7.68 -5.00 -15.51
C SER A 7 -7.07 -3.62 -15.34
N ASP A 8 -6.67 -3.00 -16.45
CA ASP A 8 -6.09 -1.66 -16.41
C ASP A 8 -7.11 -0.66 -15.89
N VAL A 9 -8.33 -0.72 -16.39
CA VAL A 9 -9.39 0.16 -15.93
C VAL A 9 -9.68 -0.06 -14.45
N CYS A 10 -9.75 -1.33 -14.04
CA CYS A 10 -10.01 -1.66 -12.65
C CYS A 10 -8.88 -1.18 -11.73
N SER A 11 -7.63 -1.25 -12.18
CA SER A 11 -6.51 -0.78 -11.39
C SER A 11 -6.58 0.71 -11.14
N SER A 12 -6.92 1.46 -12.18
CA SER A 12 -7.06 2.92 -12.07
C SER A 12 -8.17 3.29 -11.10
N ASP A 13 -9.31 2.60 -11.22
CA ASP A 13 -10.43 2.82 -10.32
C ASP A 13 -10.08 2.43 -8.89
N LEU A 14 -9.34 1.34 -8.72
CA LEU A 14 -8.90 0.88 -7.42
C LEU A 14 -8.02 1.93 -6.73
N VAL A 15 -7.06 2.51 -7.46
CA VAL A 15 -6.19 3.55 -6.92
C VAL A 15 -7.01 4.75 -6.46
N ASP A 16 -7.94 5.20 -7.28
CA ASP A 16 -8.79 6.34 -6.93
C ASP A 16 -9.56 6.09 -5.65
N LYS A 17 -10.11 4.89 -5.51
CA LYS A 17 -10.88 4.55 -4.30
C LYS A 17 -9.99 4.43 -3.08
N ILE A 18 -8.79 3.91 -3.23
CA ILE A 18 -7.83 3.85 -2.12
C ILE A 18 -7.49 5.26 -1.64
N LEU A 19 -7.20 6.17 -2.57
CA LEU A 19 -6.82 7.53 -2.20
C LEU A 19 -7.98 8.29 -1.58
N LYS A 20 -9.19 8.08 -2.07
CA LYS A 20 -10.38 8.67 -1.45
C LYS A 20 -10.57 8.17 -0.02
N ALA A 21 -10.37 6.87 0.19
CA ALA A 21 -10.47 6.30 1.52
C ALA A 21 -9.39 6.87 2.44
N PHE A 22 -8.17 7.01 1.92
CA PHE A 22 -7.06 7.62 2.66
C PHE A 22 -7.45 9.01 3.18
N TYR A 23 -7.94 9.87 2.31
CA TYR A 23 -8.31 11.23 2.70
C TYR A 23 -9.54 11.24 3.60
N LEU A 24 -10.49 10.35 3.39
CA LEU A 24 -11.64 10.25 4.27
C LEU A 24 -11.22 9.90 5.69
N VAL A 25 -10.35 8.90 5.83
CA VAL A 25 -9.85 8.49 7.13
C VAL A 25 -9.09 9.65 7.79
N TYR A 26 -8.20 10.29 7.03
CA TYR A 26 -7.42 11.39 7.58
C TYR A 26 -8.32 12.55 8.00
N ASN A 27 -9.28 12.92 7.17
CA ASN A 27 -10.16 14.05 7.48
C ASN A 27 -11.08 13.77 8.67
N THR A 28 -11.38 12.50 8.91
CA THR A 28 -12.23 12.11 10.03
C THR A 28 -11.44 12.03 11.32
N LEU A 29 -10.25 11.41 11.29
CA LEU A 29 -9.48 11.16 12.51
C LEU A 29 -8.44 12.23 12.83
N GLY A 30 -7.94 12.93 11.82
CA GLY A 30 -6.84 13.86 12.02
C GLY A 30 -5.54 13.13 12.29
N TYR A 31 -4.47 13.88 12.59
CA TYR A 31 -3.18 13.28 12.87
C TYR A 31 -3.01 13.02 14.37
N GLY A 32 -2.03 12.22 14.74
CA GLY A 32 -1.63 12.03 16.12
C GLY A 32 -1.87 10.64 16.67
N PHE A 33 -2.64 9.81 15.97
CA PHE A 33 -2.83 8.43 16.41
C PHE A 33 -1.67 7.56 15.96
N LEU A 34 -1.54 6.38 16.55
CA LEU A 34 -0.57 5.38 16.11
C LEU A 34 -0.96 4.82 14.74
N GLU A 35 0.02 4.35 14.00
CA GLU A 35 -0.21 3.81 12.66
C GLU A 35 -1.29 2.75 12.61
N ARG A 36 -1.37 1.91 13.64
CA ARG A 36 -2.36 0.83 13.67
C ARG A 36 -3.79 1.37 13.61
N VAL A 37 -4.05 2.52 14.21
CA VAL A 37 -5.39 3.11 14.19
C VAL A 37 -5.79 3.44 12.75
N TYR A 38 -4.87 4.05 12.01
CA TYR A 38 -5.12 4.39 10.60
C TYR A 38 -5.25 3.14 9.74
N GLN A 39 -4.43 2.13 10.01
CA GLN A 39 -4.53 0.87 9.28
C GLN A 39 -5.90 0.23 9.48
N ASN A 40 -6.39 0.19 10.71
CA ASN A 40 -7.69 -0.40 10.99
C ASN A 40 -8.81 0.38 10.33
N ALA A 41 -8.74 1.71 10.37
CA ALA A 41 -9.77 2.55 9.75
C ALA A 41 -9.76 2.39 8.22
N LEU A 42 -8.58 2.41 7.63
CA LEU A 42 -8.46 2.25 6.18
C LEU A 42 -8.93 0.86 5.73
N TYR A 43 -8.57 -0.16 6.49
CA TYR A 43 -9.03 -1.52 6.22
C TYR A 43 -10.56 -1.57 6.19
N PHE A 44 -11.21 -0.98 7.20
CA PHE A 44 -12.65 -0.95 7.28
C PHE A 44 -13.27 -0.28 6.05
N GLU A 45 -12.74 0.88 5.66
CA GLU A 45 -13.25 1.59 4.50
C GLU A 45 -13.11 0.77 3.21
N LEU A 46 -11.98 0.11 3.04
CA LEU A 46 -11.72 -0.61 1.79
C LEU A 46 -12.51 -1.91 1.68
N ILE A 47 -12.68 -2.64 2.79
CA ILE A 47 -13.49 -3.86 2.70
C ILE A 47 -14.96 -3.53 2.50
N GLU A 48 -15.45 -2.39 2.98
CA GLU A 48 -16.82 -1.98 2.70
C GLU A 48 -17.04 -1.73 1.21
N GLN A 49 -16.00 -1.38 0.48
CA GLN A 49 -16.08 -1.20 -0.96
C GLN A 49 -15.92 -2.51 -1.72
N GLY A 50 -15.76 -3.63 -1.02
CA GLY A 50 -15.67 -4.93 -1.65
C GLY A 50 -14.26 -5.35 -2.04
N PHE A 51 -13.23 -4.62 -1.60
CA PHE A 51 -11.86 -4.97 -1.92
C PHE A 51 -11.34 -6.07 -1.00
N LYS A 52 -10.45 -6.91 -1.53
CA LYS A 52 -9.72 -7.86 -0.72
C LYS A 52 -8.55 -7.13 -0.10
N CYS A 53 -8.50 -7.09 1.24
CA CYS A 53 -7.43 -6.42 1.97
C CYS A 53 -6.71 -7.41 2.88
N GLU A 54 -5.42 -7.57 2.66
CA GLU A 54 -4.59 -8.37 3.55
C GLU A 54 -3.73 -7.41 4.35
N VAL A 55 -3.79 -7.51 5.68
CA VAL A 55 -3.00 -6.64 6.56
C VAL A 55 -1.80 -7.41 7.07
N GLN A 56 -0.68 -6.72 7.25
CA GLN A 56 0.58 -7.31 7.72
C GLN A 56 0.92 -8.54 6.90
N LYS A 57 0.92 -8.37 5.60
CA LYS A 57 1.17 -9.46 4.64
C LYS A 57 2.64 -9.81 4.61
N GLN A 58 2.95 -11.08 4.88
CA GLN A 58 4.34 -11.53 4.88
C GLN A 58 4.95 -11.48 3.49
N ILE A 59 6.17 -10.96 3.43
CA ILE A 59 6.98 -10.90 2.22
C ILE A 59 8.30 -11.58 2.50
N ASN A 60 8.62 -12.63 1.76
CA ASN A 60 9.88 -13.35 1.91
C ASN A 60 10.87 -12.91 0.84
N VAL A 61 12.10 -12.68 1.24
CA VAL A 61 13.18 -12.34 0.32
C VAL A 61 14.07 -13.55 0.16
N PHE A 62 14.35 -13.94 -1.09
CA PHE A 62 15.17 -15.10 -1.41
C PHE A 62 16.45 -14.69 -2.10
N TYR A 63 17.53 -15.39 -1.80
CA TYR A 63 18.80 -15.26 -2.49
C TYR A 63 19.26 -16.68 -2.85
N LYS A 64 19.38 -16.96 -4.13
CA LYS A 64 19.74 -18.28 -4.63
C LYS A 64 18.89 -19.38 -3.99
N ASN A 65 17.57 -19.15 -3.97
CA ASN A 65 16.59 -20.08 -3.43
C ASN A 65 16.64 -20.27 -1.89
N HIS A 66 17.44 -19.45 -1.22
CA HIS A 66 17.47 -19.46 0.25
C HIS A 66 16.70 -18.25 0.77
N LYS A 67 15.84 -18.48 1.74
CA LYS A 67 15.13 -17.37 2.37
C LYS A 67 16.12 -16.61 3.24
N VAL A 68 16.38 -15.36 2.87
CA VAL A 68 17.35 -14.52 3.57
C VAL A 68 16.71 -13.35 4.31
N GLY A 69 15.42 -13.11 4.12
CA GLY A 69 14.73 -12.02 4.81
C GLY A 69 13.24 -12.26 4.87
N GLU A 70 12.62 -11.65 5.86
CA GLU A 70 11.19 -11.74 6.06
C GLU A 70 10.69 -10.37 6.50
N TYR A 71 9.72 -9.84 5.78
CA TYR A 71 9.13 -8.55 6.05
C TYR A 71 7.62 -8.66 6.02
N TYR A 72 6.95 -7.58 6.42
CA TYR A 72 5.49 -7.53 6.42
C TYR A 72 5.05 -6.22 5.82
N ALA A 73 4.32 -6.28 4.71
CA ALA A 73 3.69 -5.09 4.14
C ALA A 73 2.48 -4.73 5.00
N ASP A 74 2.27 -3.45 5.24
CA ASP A 74 1.14 -3.02 6.06
C ASP A 74 -0.17 -3.52 5.48
N MET A 75 -0.39 -3.30 4.19
CA MET A 75 -1.61 -3.76 3.53
C MET A 75 -1.32 -4.12 2.08
N VAL A 76 -2.03 -5.14 1.59
CA VAL A 76 -2.02 -5.49 0.16
C VAL A 76 -3.47 -5.54 -0.30
N ILE A 77 -3.80 -4.78 -1.34
CA ILE A 77 -5.15 -4.62 -1.83
C ILE A 77 -5.31 -5.36 -3.15
N ASN A 78 -6.27 -6.29 -3.20
CA ASN A 78 -6.60 -7.07 -4.40
C ASN A 78 -5.38 -7.75 -5.04
N ASN A 79 -4.40 -8.13 -4.24
CA ASN A 79 -3.13 -8.70 -4.73
C ASN A 79 -2.44 -7.83 -5.77
N SER A 80 -2.77 -6.55 -5.83
CA SER A 80 -2.34 -5.66 -6.92
C SER A 80 -1.57 -4.44 -6.44
N ILE A 81 -1.80 -3.99 -5.21
CA ILE A 81 -1.21 -2.75 -4.70
C ILE A 81 -0.75 -2.97 -3.28
N ILE A 82 0.50 -2.57 -3.01
CA ILE A 82 1.03 -2.55 -1.65
C ILE A 82 0.84 -1.16 -1.07
N LEU A 83 0.31 -1.09 0.15
CA LEU A 83 0.21 0.17 0.89
C LEU A 83 1.11 0.09 2.11
N GLU A 84 1.94 1.13 2.28
CA GLU A 84 2.74 1.33 3.49
C GLU A 84 2.27 2.60 4.16
N LEU A 85 1.90 2.49 5.43
CA LEU A 85 1.34 3.61 6.19
C LEU A 85 2.42 4.19 7.09
N LYS A 86 2.46 5.52 7.13
CA LYS A 86 3.40 6.26 7.98
C LYS A 86 2.65 7.34 8.74
N THR A 87 3.23 7.77 9.88
CA THR A 87 2.75 8.90 10.67
C THR A 87 3.92 9.84 10.92
N ALA A 88 4.65 10.15 9.86
CA ALA A 88 5.88 10.93 9.93
C ALA A 88 5.63 12.40 9.59
N ASP A 89 6.56 13.27 10.01
CA ASP A 89 6.48 14.68 9.64
C ASP A 89 6.57 14.85 8.14
N ALA A 90 7.37 14.02 7.48
CA ALA A 90 7.49 14.00 6.03
C ALA A 90 7.93 12.61 5.59
N LEU A 91 7.56 12.25 4.37
CA LEU A 91 8.03 11.01 3.77
C LEU A 91 9.50 11.15 3.40
N ARG A 92 10.30 10.13 3.73
CA ARG A 92 11.74 10.15 3.55
C ARG A 92 12.17 9.18 2.46
N PRO A 93 13.36 9.36 1.87
CA PRO A 93 13.86 8.43 0.86
C PRO A 93 13.89 6.97 1.34
N GLU A 94 14.22 6.72 2.60
CA GLU A 94 14.26 5.35 3.12
C GLU A 94 12.89 4.70 3.14
N HIS A 95 11.82 5.47 3.29
CA HIS A 95 10.46 4.94 3.19
C HIS A 95 10.19 4.46 1.75
N GLU A 96 10.66 5.22 0.78
CA GLU A 96 10.48 4.89 -0.63
C GLU A 96 11.30 3.66 -1.01
N PHE A 97 12.53 3.56 -0.52
CA PHE A 97 13.38 2.40 -0.77
C PHE A 97 12.76 1.13 -0.19
N GLN A 98 12.20 1.22 1.00
CA GLN A 98 11.55 0.07 1.62
C GLN A 98 10.39 -0.43 0.77
N LEU A 99 9.55 0.47 0.30
CA LEU A 99 8.41 0.10 -0.53
C LEU A 99 8.88 -0.52 -1.85
N ILE A 100 9.88 0.07 -2.48
CA ILE A 100 10.43 -0.49 -3.73
C ILE A 100 10.97 -1.90 -3.49
N ASN A 101 11.64 -2.12 -2.37
CA ASN A 101 12.16 -3.45 -2.06
C ASN A 101 11.04 -4.47 -1.87
N TYR A 102 9.92 -4.06 -1.30
CA TYR A 102 8.76 -4.94 -1.19
C TYR A 102 8.19 -5.28 -2.58
N LEU A 103 8.17 -4.31 -3.48
CA LEU A 103 7.74 -4.57 -4.85
C LEU A 103 8.70 -5.54 -5.55
N LYS A 104 10.00 -5.38 -5.34
CA LYS A 104 11.00 -6.29 -5.92
C LYS A 104 10.82 -7.73 -5.42
N ALA A 105 10.41 -7.89 -4.18
CA ALA A 105 10.31 -9.20 -3.55
C ALA A 105 8.96 -9.89 -3.80
N THR A 106 8.06 -9.23 -4.50
CA THR A 106 6.72 -9.76 -4.80
C THR A 106 6.46 -9.70 -6.30
N ASN A 107 5.28 -10.14 -6.72
CA ASN A 107 4.85 -9.98 -8.11
C ASN A 107 4.07 -8.68 -8.31
N ILE A 108 3.98 -7.86 -7.29
CA ILE A 108 3.22 -6.62 -7.32
C ILE A 108 4.12 -5.52 -7.86
N GLU A 109 3.58 -4.67 -8.73
CA GLU A 109 4.36 -3.63 -9.39
C GLU A 109 4.06 -2.22 -8.92
N ILE A 110 2.97 -2.03 -8.17
CA ILE A 110 2.54 -0.70 -7.73
C ILE A 110 2.42 -0.67 -6.22
N GLY A 111 2.95 0.39 -5.62
CA GLY A 111 2.79 0.62 -4.20
C GLY A 111 2.59 2.08 -3.90
N TYR A 112 1.98 2.34 -2.76
CA TYR A 112 1.76 3.70 -2.27
C TYR A 112 2.24 3.81 -0.84
N LEU A 113 2.95 4.90 -0.57
CA LEU A 113 3.20 5.37 0.79
C LEU A 113 2.06 6.32 1.12
N LEU A 114 1.39 6.07 2.25
CA LEU A 114 0.31 6.94 2.72
C LEU A 114 0.73 7.50 4.07
N ASN A 115 0.92 8.80 4.13
CA ASN A 115 1.38 9.44 5.36
C ASN A 115 0.22 10.14 6.06
N PHE A 116 -0.13 9.64 7.25
CA PHE A 116 -1.14 10.20 8.13
C PHE A 116 -0.49 11.14 9.15
N GLY A 117 0.55 11.83 8.75
CA GLY A 117 1.23 12.79 9.60
C GLY A 117 0.48 14.11 9.67
N LYS A 118 1.18 15.15 10.11
CA LYS A 118 0.59 16.47 10.28
C LYS A 118 -0.07 16.99 9.01
N HIS A 119 0.54 16.65 7.86
CA HIS A 119 0.00 16.96 6.55
C HIS A 119 -0.16 15.65 5.80
N PRO A 120 -1.36 15.36 5.28
CA PRO A 120 -1.55 14.13 4.52
C PRO A 120 -0.78 14.22 3.22
N GLU A 121 -0.01 13.20 2.92
CA GLU A 121 0.68 13.13 1.63
C GLU A 121 0.83 11.68 1.23
N PHE A 122 0.96 11.45 -0.07
CA PHE A 122 1.19 10.10 -0.55
C PHE A 122 2.24 10.14 -1.66
N LYS A 123 2.89 8.99 -1.87
CA LYS A 123 3.81 8.81 -2.98
C LYS A 123 3.57 7.47 -3.63
N ARG A 124 3.54 7.45 -4.96
CA ARG A 124 3.40 6.23 -5.74
C ARG A 124 4.77 5.75 -6.16
N LYS A 125 4.98 4.43 -6.05
CA LYS A 125 6.18 3.78 -6.55
C LYS A 125 5.79 2.65 -7.48
N ILE A 126 6.57 2.47 -8.51
CA ILE A 126 6.35 1.42 -9.50
C ILE A 126 7.66 0.67 -9.69
N PHE A 127 7.57 -0.65 -9.74
CA PHE A 127 8.71 -1.49 -10.08
C PHE A 127 8.25 -2.51 -11.10
N SER A 128 8.81 -2.45 -12.30
CA SER A 128 8.45 -3.37 -13.38
C SER A 128 9.25 -4.65 -13.26
N HIS A 129 8.56 -5.79 -13.39
CA HIS A 129 9.18 -7.11 -13.30
C HIS A 129 9.55 -7.69 -14.67
N HIS A 130 9.80 -6.83 -15.65
CA HIS A 130 10.17 -7.28 -17.00
C HIS A 130 11.66 -7.43 -17.18
#